data_4f693b0c2d324b185c22786ecdf46ac7
#
_entry.id   4f693b0c2d324b185c22786ecdf46ac7
#
_cell.length_a   1.000
_cell.length_b   1.000
_cell.length_c   1.000
_cell.angle_alpha   90.00
_cell.angle_beta   90.00
_cell.angle_gamma   90.00
#
_symmetry.space_group_name_H-M   'P 1'
#
loop_
_entity.id
_entity.type
_entity.pdbx_description
1 polymer ?
#
loop_
_entity_poly.entity_id
_entity_poly.type
_entity_poly.pdbx_seq_one_letter_code
_entity_poly.pdbx_strand_id
1 'polypeptide(L)'
;RRRNGNRKCGVTPGKREKFSRQFAFSCMVECGFCGSNLSRRRWHSSSKYKKTIWQCVKSTKEGKRFCPDSKGIPEQVIEEAFIESYRMLCNDNKDVLEEFLKRTEKALGENSIEDQLHKLKKSIDKVSLKRKKLLDNYLKGIIEQDIYEETDVELKTELTNTRAKLEYLQQQSDEKSSLQRRLSDFKKALSHNEVLEEFDRGIFESIIEKVIVGGYDENGEKDPYKSIFIYKTGFKNEIGNAKERFGKKSKAVEKAKEMCSHIVDEVKDVCSYVSDNTCGKHRALVPQVTR
;
A
#
# COMPACT_ATOMS: atom_id res chain seq x y z
N ARG A 1 -23.84 27.39 6.69
CA ARG A 1 -23.31 26.94 8.00
C ARG A 1 -22.36 25.76 7.77
N ARG A 2 -21.06 26.01 7.78
CA ARG A 2 -20.04 24.95 7.75
C ARG A 2 -20.09 24.22 9.07
N ARG A 3 -20.41 22.93 9.06
CA ARG A 3 -20.36 22.07 10.25
C ARG A 3 -18.90 21.94 10.73
N ASN A 4 -18.59 22.64 11.83
CA ASN A 4 -17.31 22.60 12.53
C ASN A 4 -17.07 21.27 13.31
N GLY A 5 -17.71 20.16 12.91
CA GLY A 5 -17.75 18.93 13.65
C GLY A 5 -16.45 18.12 13.78
N ASN A 6 -15.43 18.38 12.96
CA ASN A 6 -14.27 17.48 12.90
C ASN A 6 -12.92 18.07 13.35
N ARG A 7 -12.93 19.25 14.00
CA ARG A 7 -11.67 19.83 14.51
C ARG A 7 -11.31 19.38 15.93
N LYS A 8 -12.17 18.63 16.61
CA LYS A 8 -11.93 18.14 17.98
C LYS A 8 -11.30 16.74 18.07
N CYS A 9 -11.05 16.08 16.97
CA CYS A 9 -10.17 14.91 17.02
C CYS A 9 -8.74 15.39 17.17
N GLY A 10 -8.30 15.59 18.41
CA GLY A 10 -6.90 15.58 18.75
C GLY A 10 -6.32 14.30 18.13
N VAL A 11 -5.41 14.46 17.20
CA VAL A 11 -4.83 13.35 16.46
C VAL A 11 -3.96 12.59 17.43
N THR A 12 -4.52 11.59 18.08
CA THR A 12 -3.71 10.56 18.75
C THR A 12 -2.91 9.83 17.67
N PRO A 13 -1.57 9.74 17.80
CA PRO A 13 -0.76 8.91 16.92
C PRO A 13 -1.38 7.51 16.83
N GLY A 14 -1.54 6.97 15.62
CA GLY A 14 -2.18 5.67 15.38
C GLY A 14 -3.65 5.71 14.93
N LYS A 15 -4.45 6.73 15.28
CA LYS A 15 -5.83 6.85 14.75
C LYS A 15 -5.88 7.29 13.28
N ARG A 16 -4.90 8.04 12.79
CA ARG A 16 -4.80 8.41 11.37
C ARG A 16 -4.51 7.22 10.48
N GLU A 17 -3.66 6.30 10.90
CA GLU A 17 -3.35 5.10 10.12
C GLU A 17 -4.56 4.19 9.92
N LYS A 18 -5.41 4.04 10.95
CA LYS A 18 -6.61 3.21 10.90
C LYS A 18 -7.67 3.72 9.90
N PHE A 19 -7.75 5.03 9.67
CA PHE A 19 -8.65 5.66 8.69
C PHE A 19 -8.00 5.92 7.34
N SER A 20 -6.66 5.95 7.26
CA SER A 20 -5.93 6.29 6.05
C SER A 20 -5.91 5.15 5.02
N ARG A 21 -6.09 3.89 5.45
CA ARG A 21 -6.06 2.70 4.59
C ARG A 21 -7.43 2.07 4.33
N GLN A 22 -8.51 2.85 4.42
CA GLN A 22 -9.86 2.33 4.23
C GLN A 22 -10.10 1.81 2.80
N PHE A 23 -9.56 2.50 1.79
CA PHE A 23 -9.70 2.14 0.36
C PHE A 23 -8.32 1.86 -0.23
N ALA A 24 -8.24 1.04 -1.26
CA ALA A 24 -6.99 0.61 -1.89
C ALA A 24 -6.06 1.79 -2.25
N PHE A 25 -6.61 2.88 -2.76
CA PHE A 25 -5.85 4.06 -3.18
C PHE A 25 -5.66 5.12 -2.08
N SER A 26 -6.13 4.88 -0.85
CA SER A 26 -6.01 5.85 0.24
C SER A 26 -4.54 6.08 0.61
N CYS A 27 -4.11 7.34 0.61
CA CYS A 27 -2.73 7.78 0.88
C CYS A 27 -1.67 7.29 -0.12
N MET A 28 -2.09 6.57 -1.18
CA MET A 28 -1.19 6.06 -2.22
C MET A 28 -1.27 6.85 -3.52
N VAL A 29 -2.26 7.73 -3.68
CA VAL A 29 -2.45 8.48 -4.93
C VAL A 29 -2.15 9.95 -4.72
N GLU A 30 -1.22 10.48 -5.53
CA GLU A 30 -0.77 11.86 -5.53
C GLU A 30 -1.14 12.57 -6.84
N CYS A 31 -1.30 13.89 -6.77
CA CYS A 31 -1.55 14.74 -7.92
C CYS A 31 -0.25 15.08 -8.64
N GLY A 32 -0.10 14.73 -9.90
CA GLY A 32 1.09 15.01 -10.71
C GLY A 32 1.32 16.50 -11.02
N PHE A 33 0.31 17.36 -10.82
CA PHE A 33 0.47 18.80 -11.02
C PHE A 33 0.94 19.54 -9.77
N CYS A 34 0.58 19.09 -8.57
CA CYS A 34 0.89 19.82 -7.34
C CYS A 34 1.44 18.96 -6.18
N GLY A 35 1.63 17.68 -6.36
CA GLY A 35 2.14 16.75 -5.35
C GLY A 35 1.20 16.45 -4.19
N SER A 36 -0.01 17.05 -4.15
CA SER A 36 -0.95 16.82 -3.05
C SER A 36 -1.67 15.49 -3.21
N ASN A 37 -1.99 14.82 -2.11
CA ASN A 37 -2.78 13.59 -2.15
C ASN A 37 -4.14 13.79 -2.84
N LEU A 38 -4.64 12.72 -3.44
CA LEU A 38 -6.02 12.65 -3.89
C LEU A 38 -6.92 12.12 -2.78
N SER A 39 -8.17 12.55 -2.77
CA SER A 39 -9.20 12.07 -1.85
C SER A 39 -10.38 11.45 -2.59
N ARG A 40 -10.88 10.34 -2.05
CA ARG A 40 -12.05 9.65 -2.58
C ARG A 40 -13.32 10.43 -2.32
N ARG A 41 -14.16 10.59 -3.37
CA ARG A 41 -15.42 11.29 -3.29
C ARG A 41 -16.50 10.54 -4.05
N ARG A 42 -17.71 10.59 -3.52
CA ARG A 42 -18.91 10.10 -4.22
C ARG A 42 -19.58 11.27 -4.91
N TRP A 43 -19.74 11.20 -6.22
CA TRP A 43 -20.52 12.14 -7.02
C TRP A 43 -21.90 11.56 -7.31
N HIS A 44 -22.92 12.43 -7.30
CA HIS A 44 -24.30 12.06 -7.56
C HIS A 44 -24.79 10.90 -6.67
N SER A 45 -24.47 10.94 -5.38
CA SER A 45 -24.74 9.84 -4.43
C SER A 45 -26.23 9.48 -4.30
N SER A 46 -27.13 10.40 -4.61
CA SER A 46 -28.58 10.23 -4.55
C SER A 46 -29.24 9.94 -5.91
N SER A 47 -28.47 9.72 -6.97
CA SER A 47 -28.99 9.48 -8.32
C SER A 47 -28.44 8.21 -8.94
N LYS A 48 -29.08 7.73 -10.01
CA LYS A 48 -28.60 6.60 -10.83
C LYS A 48 -27.24 6.85 -11.50
N TYR A 49 -26.76 8.09 -11.51
CA TYR A 49 -25.45 8.47 -12.03
C TYR A 49 -24.35 8.50 -10.93
N LYS A 50 -24.59 7.84 -9.84
CA LYS A 50 -23.64 7.70 -8.73
C LYS A 50 -22.30 7.15 -9.21
N LYS A 51 -21.20 7.85 -8.94
CA LYS A 51 -19.85 7.40 -9.23
C LYS A 51 -18.86 7.80 -8.16
N THR A 52 -17.85 6.98 -8.00
CA THR A 52 -16.71 7.25 -7.13
C THR A 52 -15.59 7.87 -7.95
N ILE A 53 -15.03 8.95 -7.45
CA ILE A 53 -13.89 9.64 -8.08
C ILE A 53 -12.80 9.91 -7.04
N TRP A 54 -11.59 10.04 -7.55
CA TRP A 54 -10.45 10.54 -6.80
C TRP A 54 -10.11 11.95 -7.27
N GLN A 55 -9.97 12.90 -6.34
CA GLN A 55 -9.79 14.31 -6.64
C GLN A 55 -8.71 14.94 -5.77
N CYS A 56 -7.91 15.82 -6.35
CA CYS A 56 -6.84 16.55 -5.67
C CYS A 56 -7.36 17.29 -4.43
N VAL A 57 -6.73 17.06 -3.29
CA VAL A 57 -7.10 17.67 -2.01
C VAL A 57 -6.86 19.17 -2.03
N LYS A 58 -5.77 19.64 -2.63
CA LYS A 58 -5.44 21.06 -2.74
C LYS A 58 -6.47 21.80 -3.59
N SER A 59 -6.76 21.28 -4.78
CA SER A 59 -7.81 21.85 -5.66
C SER A 59 -9.18 21.90 -4.99
N THR A 60 -9.48 20.94 -4.10
CA THR A 60 -10.78 20.85 -3.44
C THR A 60 -10.91 21.71 -2.19
N LYS A 61 -9.84 21.82 -1.37
CA LYS A 61 -9.86 22.56 -0.11
C LYS A 61 -9.56 24.05 -0.30
N GLU A 62 -8.59 24.34 -1.16
CA GLU A 62 -8.08 25.69 -1.37
C GLU A 62 -8.67 26.34 -2.63
N GLY A 63 -9.22 25.54 -3.53
CA GLY A 63 -9.87 25.97 -4.76
C GLY A 63 -9.07 25.68 -6.02
N LYS A 64 -9.74 25.71 -7.18
CA LYS A 64 -9.13 25.40 -8.48
C LYS A 64 -7.95 26.29 -8.85
N ARG A 65 -7.88 27.51 -8.31
CA ARG A 65 -6.76 28.43 -8.56
C ARG A 65 -5.40 27.87 -8.10
N PHE A 66 -5.39 27.00 -7.10
CA PHE A 66 -4.15 26.39 -6.55
C PHE A 66 -3.73 25.09 -7.25
N CYS A 67 -4.64 24.45 -7.97
CA CYS A 67 -4.35 23.33 -8.85
C CYS A 67 -5.38 23.30 -9.98
N PRO A 68 -5.24 24.17 -11.00
CA PRO A 68 -6.25 24.37 -12.06
C PRO A 68 -6.35 23.16 -12.98
N ASP A 69 -5.23 22.49 -13.23
CA ASP A 69 -5.12 21.44 -14.25
C ASP A 69 -5.59 20.07 -13.74
N SER A 70 -5.71 19.89 -12.41
CA SER A 70 -6.21 18.63 -11.86
C SER A 70 -7.68 18.41 -12.14
N LYS A 71 -8.03 17.21 -12.58
CA LYS A 71 -9.42 16.75 -12.75
C LYS A 71 -9.69 15.54 -11.87
N GLY A 72 -10.97 15.31 -11.54
CA GLY A 72 -11.38 14.11 -10.83
C GLY A 72 -11.32 12.89 -11.75
N ILE A 73 -10.63 11.84 -11.34
CA ILE A 73 -10.53 10.58 -12.08
C ILE A 73 -11.47 9.54 -11.44
N PRO A 74 -12.29 8.80 -12.21
CA PRO A 74 -13.08 7.70 -11.70
C PRO A 74 -12.18 6.60 -11.11
N GLU A 75 -12.63 6.00 -9.99
CA GLU A 75 -11.89 4.92 -9.31
C GLU A 75 -11.60 3.76 -10.25
N GLN A 76 -12.62 3.31 -11.00
CA GLN A 76 -12.50 2.24 -11.99
C GLN A 76 -11.44 2.51 -13.06
N VAL A 77 -11.24 3.76 -13.47
CA VAL A 77 -10.21 4.11 -14.46
C VAL A 77 -8.81 3.88 -13.90
N ILE A 78 -8.59 4.13 -12.61
CA ILE A 78 -7.31 3.84 -11.94
C ILE A 78 -7.11 2.32 -11.83
N GLU A 79 -8.17 1.58 -11.49
CA GLU A 79 -8.16 0.12 -11.40
C GLU A 79 -7.81 -0.53 -12.74
N GLU A 80 -8.46 -0.13 -13.82
CA GLU A 80 -8.19 -0.62 -15.18
C GLU A 80 -6.77 -0.22 -15.67
N ALA A 81 -6.35 1.01 -15.38
CA ALA A 81 -5.00 1.46 -15.69
C ALA A 81 -3.94 0.65 -14.94
N PHE A 82 -4.21 0.26 -13.68
CA PHE A 82 -3.34 -0.64 -12.94
C PHE A 82 -3.24 -2.03 -13.58
N ILE A 83 -4.37 -2.62 -13.96
CA ILE A 83 -4.39 -3.92 -14.64
C ILE A 83 -3.55 -3.89 -15.90
N GLU A 84 -3.68 -2.83 -16.72
CA GLU A 84 -2.89 -2.67 -17.92
C GLU A 84 -1.39 -2.49 -17.60
N SER A 85 -1.06 -1.64 -16.62
CA SER A 85 0.32 -1.47 -16.14
C SER A 85 0.92 -2.79 -15.66
N TYR A 86 0.15 -3.59 -14.95
CA TYR A 86 0.58 -4.92 -14.48
C TYR A 86 0.81 -5.89 -15.64
N ARG A 87 -0.07 -5.90 -16.64
CA ARG A 87 0.09 -6.72 -17.86
C ARG A 87 1.35 -6.34 -18.63
N MET A 88 1.60 -5.04 -18.82
CA MET A 88 2.82 -4.56 -19.45
C MET A 88 4.07 -5.00 -18.68
N LEU A 89 4.01 -4.95 -17.35
CA LEU A 89 5.12 -5.41 -16.51
C LEU A 89 5.39 -6.90 -16.68
N CYS A 90 4.33 -7.72 -16.73
CA CYS A 90 4.45 -9.19 -16.86
C CYS A 90 4.86 -9.65 -18.27
N ASN A 91 4.37 -8.97 -19.31
CA ASN A 91 4.57 -9.41 -20.69
C ASN A 91 5.84 -8.84 -21.33
N ASP A 92 6.09 -7.54 -21.15
CA ASP A 92 7.14 -6.85 -21.91
C ASP A 92 8.49 -6.82 -21.19
N ASN A 93 8.50 -7.05 -19.87
CA ASN A 93 9.70 -6.86 -19.05
C ASN A 93 10.00 -8.02 -18.10
N LYS A 94 9.43 -9.19 -18.32
CA LYS A 94 9.58 -10.34 -17.40
C LYS A 94 11.03 -10.71 -17.18
N ASP A 95 11.80 -10.87 -18.25
CA ASP A 95 13.22 -11.27 -18.20
C ASP A 95 14.08 -10.21 -17.52
N VAL A 96 13.83 -8.93 -17.86
CA VAL A 96 14.54 -7.79 -17.26
C VAL A 96 14.21 -7.68 -15.77
N LEU A 97 12.96 -7.92 -15.41
CA LEU A 97 12.51 -7.87 -14.04
C LEU A 97 13.05 -9.04 -13.20
N GLU A 98 13.08 -10.26 -13.75
CA GLU A 98 13.68 -11.41 -13.09
C GLU A 98 15.19 -11.22 -12.85
N GLU A 99 15.91 -10.71 -13.85
CA GLU A 99 17.33 -10.41 -13.72
C GLU A 99 17.59 -9.28 -12.71
N PHE A 100 16.76 -8.22 -12.71
CA PHE A 100 16.83 -7.16 -11.71
C PHE A 100 16.57 -7.69 -10.29
N LEU A 101 15.54 -8.50 -10.10
CA LEU A 101 15.22 -9.11 -8.81
C LEU A 101 16.36 -10.00 -8.31
N LYS A 102 16.95 -10.82 -9.20
CA LYS A 102 18.09 -11.68 -8.89
C LYS A 102 19.33 -10.88 -8.48
N ARG A 103 19.65 -9.80 -9.21
CA ARG A 103 20.78 -8.91 -8.87
C ARG A 103 20.56 -8.21 -7.53
N THR A 104 19.35 -7.74 -7.28
CA THR A 104 19.01 -7.06 -6.04
C THR A 104 19.05 -8.02 -4.84
N GLU A 105 18.56 -9.25 -5.00
CA GLU A 105 18.67 -10.29 -3.96
C GLU A 105 20.14 -10.63 -3.66
N LYS A 106 20.96 -10.75 -4.69
CA LYS A 106 22.40 -11.01 -4.50
C LYS A 106 23.07 -9.86 -3.73
N ALA A 107 22.80 -8.61 -4.10
CA ALA A 107 23.33 -7.43 -3.42
C ALA A 107 22.84 -7.32 -1.97
N LEU A 108 21.60 -7.71 -1.70
CA LEU A 108 21.02 -7.75 -0.35
C LEU A 108 21.48 -8.98 0.44
N GLY A 109 21.96 -10.03 -0.22
CA GLY A 109 22.41 -11.29 0.42
C GLY A 109 23.75 -11.18 1.15
N GLU A 110 24.54 -10.14 0.96
CA GLU A 110 25.84 -9.97 1.64
C GLU A 110 25.65 -9.64 3.12
N ASN A 111 26.01 -10.60 3.99
CA ASN A 111 25.74 -10.57 5.45
C ASN A 111 26.77 -9.76 6.27
N SER A 112 27.51 -8.83 5.66
CA SER A 112 28.55 -8.06 6.36
C SER A 112 28.03 -7.21 7.53
N ILE A 113 26.76 -6.82 7.51
CA ILE A 113 26.14 -5.99 8.57
C ILE A 113 25.88 -6.81 9.83
N GLU A 114 25.44 -8.05 9.71
CA GLU A 114 25.17 -8.95 10.86
C GLU A 114 26.45 -9.25 11.64
N ASP A 115 27.55 -9.51 10.93
CA ASP A 115 28.87 -9.72 11.55
C ASP A 115 29.37 -8.48 12.29
N GLN A 116 29.14 -7.29 11.73
CA GLN A 116 29.48 -6.02 12.37
C GLN A 116 28.63 -5.79 13.62
N LEU A 117 27.31 -6.03 13.56
CA LEU A 117 26.42 -5.95 14.72
C LEU A 117 26.85 -6.89 15.85
N HIS A 118 27.25 -8.12 15.51
CA HIS A 118 27.74 -9.08 16.49
C HIS A 118 29.04 -8.63 17.16
N LYS A 119 29.99 -8.10 16.38
CA LYS A 119 31.26 -7.55 16.90
C LYS A 119 31.02 -6.36 17.83
N LEU A 120 30.11 -5.44 17.46
CA LEU A 120 29.79 -4.28 18.29
C LEU A 120 29.10 -4.68 19.61
N LYS A 121 28.17 -5.64 19.58
CA LYS A 121 27.53 -6.17 20.80
C LYS A 121 28.60 -6.74 21.76
N LYS A 122 29.50 -7.57 21.25
CA LYS A 122 30.63 -8.11 22.06
C LYS A 122 31.53 -7.00 22.60
N SER A 123 31.77 -5.91 21.86
CA SER A 123 32.55 -4.78 22.32
C SER A 123 31.85 -4.03 23.45
N ILE A 124 30.54 -3.79 23.35
CA ILE A 124 29.74 -3.19 24.43
C ILE A 124 29.82 -4.04 25.71
N ASP A 125 29.68 -5.34 25.60
CA ASP A 125 29.77 -6.25 26.76
C ASP A 125 31.13 -6.18 27.41
N LYS A 126 32.22 -6.16 26.62
CA LYS A 126 33.58 -6.03 27.13
C LYS A 126 33.82 -4.71 27.89
N VAL A 127 33.39 -3.59 27.31
CA VAL A 127 33.56 -2.29 27.93
C VAL A 127 32.68 -2.16 29.17
N SER A 128 31.45 -2.66 29.13
CA SER A 128 30.57 -2.72 30.31
C SER A 128 31.15 -3.55 31.43
N LEU A 129 31.81 -4.66 31.13
CA LEU A 129 32.52 -5.50 32.13
C LEU A 129 33.74 -4.80 32.71
N LYS A 130 34.53 -4.08 31.87
CA LYS A 130 35.67 -3.25 32.33
C LYS A 130 35.20 -2.20 33.31
N ARG A 131 34.10 -1.47 32.99
CA ARG A 131 33.52 -0.43 33.82
C ARG A 131 33.03 -0.98 35.16
N LYS A 132 32.44 -2.19 35.15
CA LYS A 132 32.00 -2.88 36.37
C LYS A 132 33.17 -3.25 37.27
N LYS A 133 34.28 -3.76 36.68
CA LYS A 133 35.51 -4.05 37.42
C LYS A 133 36.17 -2.78 37.96
N LEU A 134 36.16 -1.68 37.22
CA LEU A 134 36.69 -0.40 37.68
C LEU A 134 35.94 0.09 38.91
N LEU A 135 34.61 0.05 38.91
CA LEU A 135 33.80 0.37 40.07
C LEU A 135 34.06 -0.54 41.27
N ASP A 136 34.18 -1.82 41.04
CA ASP A 136 34.48 -2.80 42.10
C ASP A 136 35.84 -2.53 42.77
N ASN A 137 36.86 -2.18 41.99
CA ASN A 137 38.22 -1.85 42.51
C ASN A 137 38.20 -0.50 43.25
N TYR A 138 37.41 0.49 42.79
CA TYR A 138 37.25 1.74 43.52
C TYR A 138 36.55 1.54 44.87
N LEU A 139 35.49 0.75 44.91
CA LEU A 139 34.76 0.40 46.15
C LEU A 139 35.63 -0.39 47.15
N LYS A 140 36.61 -1.13 46.68
CA LYS A 140 37.62 -1.84 47.54
C LYS A 140 38.78 -0.94 47.99
N GLY A 141 38.81 0.34 47.58
CA GLY A 141 39.90 1.24 47.93
C GLY A 141 41.24 0.96 47.21
N ILE A 142 41.20 0.19 46.09
CA ILE A 142 42.40 -0.17 45.32
C ILE A 142 42.82 0.96 44.38
N ILE A 143 41.85 1.78 43.96
CA ILE A 143 42.03 2.88 42.98
C ILE A 143 41.62 4.20 43.63
N GLU A 144 42.39 5.23 43.39
CA GLU A 144 42.10 6.61 43.84
C GLU A 144 40.94 7.20 43.03
N GLN A 145 40.27 8.22 43.63
CA GLN A 145 39.06 8.83 43.08
C GLN A 145 39.28 9.48 41.71
N ASP A 146 40.36 10.20 41.55
CA ASP A 146 40.73 10.92 40.32
C ASP A 146 40.94 9.95 39.14
N ILE A 147 41.68 8.84 39.40
CA ILE A 147 41.91 7.79 38.39
C ILE A 147 40.60 7.10 38.03
N TYR A 148 39.72 6.87 39.02
CA TYR A 148 38.39 6.29 38.77
C TYR A 148 37.56 7.20 37.88
N GLU A 149 37.46 8.52 38.21
CA GLU A 149 36.63 9.47 37.45
C GLU A 149 37.11 9.64 36.01
N GLU A 150 38.44 9.76 35.80
CA GLU A 150 38.99 9.88 34.45
C GLU A 150 38.71 8.62 33.62
N THR A 151 39.00 7.43 34.16
CA THR A 151 38.77 6.15 33.44
C THR A 151 37.26 5.87 33.21
N ASP A 152 36.38 6.25 34.15
CA ASP A 152 34.92 6.07 33.97
C ASP A 152 34.39 6.97 32.86
N VAL A 153 34.87 8.20 32.72
CA VAL A 153 34.51 9.10 31.64
C VAL A 153 34.94 8.55 30.29
N GLU A 154 36.15 8.00 30.17
CA GLU A 154 36.64 7.38 28.94
C GLU A 154 35.77 6.18 28.54
N LEU A 155 35.54 5.22 29.47
CA LEU A 155 34.74 4.04 29.23
C LEU A 155 33.28 4.39 28.90
N LYS A 156 32.73 5.42 29.52
CA LYS A 156 31.38 5.94 29.25
C LYS A 156 31.27 6.53 27.85
N THR A 157 32.30 7.26 27.43
CA THR A 157 32.38 7.84 26.08
C THR A 157 32.49 6.73 25.03
N GLU A 158 33.35 5.73 25.27
CA GLU A 158 33.49 4.55 24.41
C GLU A 158 32.16 3.79 24.27
N LEU A 159 31.44 3.56 25.38
CA LEU A 159 30.13 2.93 25.39
C LEU A 159 29.11 3.72 24.60
N THR A 160 29.05 5.04 24.76
CA THR A 160 28.11 5.91 24.06
C THR A 160 28.35 5.87 22.56
N ASN A 161 29.61 6.00 22.13
CA ASN A 161 29.99 5.93 20.72
C ASN A 161 29.70 4.56 20.09
N THR A 162 29.98 3.49 20.82
CA THR A 162 29.75 2.13 20.33
C THR A 162 28.25 1.81 20.24
N ARG A 163 27.43 2.30 21.19
CA ARG A 163 25.97 2.17 21.14
C ARG A 163 25.36 2.95 19.96
N ALA A 164 25.83 4.17 19.71
CA ALA A 164 25.36 4.95 18.57
C ALA A 164 25.68 4.27 17.23
N LYS A 165 26.88 3.66 17.09
CA LYS A 165 27.23 2.85 15.93
C LYS A 165 26.34 1.61 15.80
N LEU A 166 26.04 0.93 16.91
CA LEU A 166 25.15 -0.22 16.92
C LEU A 166 23.74 0.14 16.44
N GLU A 167 23.18 1.22 16.97
CA GLU A 167 21.84 1.71 16.61
C GLU A 167 21.77 2.06 15.11
N TYR A 168 22.77 2.77 14.59
CA TYR A 168 22.86 3.09 13.16
C TYR A 168 22.89 1.83 12.28
N LEU A 169 23.71 0.82 12.63
CA LEU A 169 23.76 -0.43 11.87
C LEU A 169 22.50 -1.29 12.03
N GLN A 170 21.84 -1.23 13.19
CA GLN A 170 20.54 -1.87 13.36
C GLN A 170 19.48 -1.28 12.44
N GLN A 171 19.42 0.04 12.37
CA GLN A 171 18.49 0.72 11.46
C GLN A 171 18.74 0.32 10.01
N GLN A 172 20.00 0.26 9.56
CA GLN A 172 20.34 -0.23 8.22
C GLN A 172 19.93 -1.70 7.99
N SER A 173 20.11 -2.55 8.99
CA SER A 173 19.70 -3.96 8.92
C SER A 173 18.18 -4.10 8.82
N ASP A 174 17.42 -3.30 9.56
CA ASP A 174 15.96 -3.30 9.52
C ASP A 174 15.44 -2.81 8.17
N GLU A 175 16.04 -1.77 7.61
CA GLU A 175 15.73 -1.28 6.26
C GLU A 175 16.02 -2.35 5.20
N LYS A 176 17.16 -3.03 5.28
CA LYS A 176 17.54 -4.14 4.40
C LYS A 176 16.55 -5.29 4.48
N SER A 177 16.19 -5.72 5.69
CA SER A 177 15.23 -6.79 5.93
C SER A 177 13.83 -6.43 5.41
N SER A 178 13.42 -5.18 5.58
CA SER A 178 12.17 -4.64 5.03
C SER A 178 12.16 -4.68 3.50
N LEU A 179 13.28 -4.32 2.85
CA LEU A 179 13.43 -4.39 1.41
C LEU A 179 13.41 -5.82 0.88
N GLN A 180 14.10 -6.74 1.55
CA GLN A 180 14.08 -8.18 1.21
C GLN A 180 12.67 -8.76 1.27
N ARG A 181 11.89 -8.42 2.31
CA ARG A 181 10.49 -8.85 2.44
C ARG A 181 9.65 -8.32 1.28
N ARG A 182 9.75 -7.03 0.97
CA ARG A 182 9.02 -6.40 -0.15
C ARG A 182 9.36 -7.05 -1.50
N LEU A 183 10.63 -7.39 -1.72
CA LEU A 183 11.06 -8.12 -2.92
C LEU A 183 10.47 -9.53 -2.98
N SER A 184 10.46 -10.25 -1.85
CA SER A 184 9.87 -11.59 -1.76
C SER A 184 8.36 -11.55 -2.04
N ASP A 185 7.64 -10.59 -1.46
CA ASP A 185 6.21 -10.42 -1.68
C ASP A 185 5.91 -10.06 -3.14
N PHE A 186 6.75 -9.21 -3.74
CA PHE A 186 6.67 -8.86 -5.15
C PHE A 186 6.91 -10.08 -6.06
N LYS A 187 7.95 -10.89 -5.78
CA LYS A 187 8.19 -12.14 -6.50
C LYS A 187 7.02 -13.10 -6.43
N LYS A 188 6.44 -13.28 -5.24
CA LYS A 188 5.27 -14.14 -5.06
C LYS A 188 4.08 -13.64 -5.89
N ALA A 189 3.81 -12.34 -5.88
CA ALA A 189 2.75 -11.75 -6.68
C ALA A 189 2.96 -11.97 -8.20
N LEU A 190 4.21 -11.86 -8.67
CA LEU A 190 4.55 -12.12 -10.08
C LEU A 190 4.49 -13.61 -10.46
N SER A 191 4.90 -14.52 -9.56
CA SER A 191 4.96 -15.96 -9.85
C SER A 191 3.57 -16.60 -9.95
N HIS A 192 2.57 -16.00 -9.35
CA HIS A 192 1.17 -16.45 -9.49
C HIS A 192 0.57 -16.14 -10.87
N ASN A 193 1.32 -15.55 -11.80
CA ASN A 193 1.09 -15.44 -13.27
C ASN A 193 -0.37 -15.42 -13.76
N GLU A 194 -1.31 -15.17 -12.89
CA GLU A 194 -2.68 -14.97 -13.29
C GLU A 194 -2.75 -13.61 -13.96
N VAL A 195 -3.06 -13.63 -15.24
CA VAL A 195 -3.47 -12.43 -15.98
C VAL A 195 -4.56 -11.79 -15.14
N LEU A 196 -4.25 -10.68 -14.46
CA LEU A 196 -5.25 -9.96 -13.70
C LEU A 196 -6.35 -9.52 -14.66
N GLU A 197 -7.49 -10.18 -14.58
CA GLU A 197 -8.69 -9.81 -15.33
C GLU A 197 -9.45 -8.70 -14.59
N GLU A 198 -9.45 -8.76 -13.25
CA GLU A 198 -10.08 -7.79 -12.36
C GLU A 198 -9.06 -7.20 -11.37
N PHE A 199 -9.38 -6.02 -10.83
CA PHE A 199 -8.55 -5.35 -9.85
C PHE A 199 -8.51 -6.12 -8.53
N ASP A 200 -7.31 -6.56 -8.13
CA ASP A 200 -7.05 -7.15 -6.82
C ASP A 200 -6.32 -6.14 -5.90
N ARG A 201 -6.97 -5.81 -4.80
CA ARG A 201 -6.42 -4.87 -3.81
C ARG A 201 -5.16 -5.41 -3.13
N GLY A 202 -5.11 -6.70 -2.83
CA GLY A 202 -3.97 -7.32 -2.14
C GLY A 202 -2.72 -7.27 -3.02
N ILE A 203 -2.85 -7.61 -4.29
CA ILE A 203 -1.78 -7.52 -5.28
C ILE A 203 -1.35 -6.05 -5.43
N PHE A 204 -2.29 -5.12 -5.62
CA PHE A 204 -1.99 -3.69 -5.74
C PHE A 204 -1.18 -3.18 -4.54
N GLU A 205 -1.66 -3.37 -3.31
CA GLU A 205 -0.98 -2.93 -2.09
C GLU A 205 0.37 -3.63 -1.85
N SER A 206 0.55 -4.85 -2.37
CA SER A 206 1.80 -5.61 -2.23
C SER A 206 2.91 -5.08 -3.12
N ILE A 207 2.60 -4.61 -4.35
CA ILE A 207 3.59 -4.28 -5.37
C ILE A 207 3.74 -2.77 -5.63
N ILE A 208 2.69 -1.97 -5.41
CA ILE A 208 2.71 -0.53 -5.67
C ILE A 208 3.16 0.24 -4.42
N GLU A 209 4.07 1.16 -4.61
CA GLU A 209 4.47 2.14 -3.60
C GLU A 209 3.54 3.35 -3.63
N LYS A 210 3.32 3.92 -4.81
CA LYS A 210 2.39 5.04 -5.03
C LYS A 210 1.94 5.16 -6.48
N VAL A 211 0.87 5.91 -6.68
CA VAL A 211 0.34 6.26 -8.01
C VAL A 211 0.32 7.78 -8.14
N ILE A 212 0.77 8.30 -9.27
CA ILE A 212 0.68 9.73 -9.59
C ILE A 212 -0.38 9.89 -10.67
N VAL A 213 -1.37 10.76 -10.43
CA VAL A 213 -2.46 11.02 -11.38
C VAL A 213 -2.38 12.44 -11.90
N GLY A 214 -2.44 12.56 -13.22
CA GLY A 214 -2.24 13.81 -13.97
C GLY A 214 -0.78 14.15 -14.16
N GLY A 215 -0.51 15.11 -15.01
CA GLY A 215 0.83 15.57 -15.33
C GLY A 215 0.91 16.11 -16.74
N TYR A 216 2.10 16.14 -17.27
CA TYR A 216 2.39 16.56 -18.63
C TYR A 216 2.87 15.33 -19.43
N ASP A 217 2.50 15.25 -20.68
CA ASP A 217 3.02 14.24 -21.61
C ASP A 217 4.45 14.59 -22.10
N GLU A 218 4.99 13.79 -23.02
CA GLU A 218 6.33 13.98 -23.59
C GLU A 218 6.42 15.27 -24.41
N ASN A 219 5.30 15.78 -24.93
CA ASN A 219 5.21 17.02 -25.71
C ASN A 219 4.99 18.26 -24.82
N GLY A 220 4.87 18.06 -23.49
CA GLY A 220 4.55 19.13 -22.54
C GLY A 220 3.06 19.48 -22.48
N GLU A 221 2.19 18.71 -23.15
CA GLU A 221 0.76 18.89 -23.06
C GLU A 221 0.18 18.34 -21.76
N LYS A 222 -0.93 18.94 -21.31
CA LYS A 222 -1.58 18.58 -20.05
C LYS A 222 -2.43 17.33 -20.21
N ASP A 223 -2.05 16.24 -19.56
CA ASP A 223 -2.90 15.08 -19.39
C ASP A 223 -3.37 14.93 -17.94
N PRO A 224 -4.60 15.36 -17.61
CA PRO A 224 -5.14 15.26 -16.26
C PRO A 224 -5.50 13.83 -15.84
N TYR A 225 -5.45 12.88 -16.75
CA TYR A 225 -5.78 11.46 -16.55
C TYR A 225 -4.60 10.52 -16.77
N LYS A 226 -3.42 11.07 -17.02
CA LYS A 226 -2.16 10.32 -16.99
C LYS A 226 -2.04 9.60 -15.64
N SER A 227 -1.70 8.32 -15.66
CA SER A 227 -1.53 7.52 -14.46
C SER A 227 -0.14 6.89 -14.45
N ILE A 228 0.69 7.24 -13.47
CA ILE A 228 2.04 6.71 -13.32
C ILE A 228 2.04 5.81 -12.09
N PHE A 229 2.34 4.54 -12.29
CA PHE A 229 2.46 3.56 -11.24
C PHE A 229 3.93 3.41 -10.84
N ILE A 230 4.24 3.69 -9.58
CA ILE A 230 5.57 3.51 -9.01
C ILE A 230 5.53 2.23 -8.18
N TYR A 231 6.30 1.25 -8.62
CA TYR A 231 6.41 -0.05 -7.97
C TYR A 231 7.41 0.02 -6.82
N LYS A 232 7.22 -0.80 -5.79
CA LYS A 232 8.12 -0.88 -4.63
C LYS A 232 9.56 -1.26 -4.99
N THR A 233 9.79 -1.77 -6.18
CA THR A 233 11.12 -2.03 -6.76
C THR A 233 11.79 -0.78 -7.32
N GLY A 234 11.08 0.36 -7.38
CA GLY A 234 11.53 1.59 -8.04
C GLY A 234 11.20 1.67 -9.53
N PHE A 235 10.67 0.57 -10.12
CA PHE A 235 10.19 0.59 -11.51
C PHE A 235 9.00 1.54 -11.64
N LYS A 236 8.90 2.22 -12.79
CA LYS A 236 7.81 3.14 -13.11
C LYS A 236 7.16 2.74 -14.41
N ASN A 237 5.84 2.70 -14.43
CA ASN A 237 5.07 2.50 -15.64
C ASN A 237 4.04 3.63 -15.79
N GLU A 238 3.90 4.11 -17.02
CA GLU A 238 3.10 5.27 -17.35
C GLU A 238 1.98 4.91 -18.32
N ILE A 239 0.75 5.30 -17.98
CA ILE A 239 -0.44 5.12 -18.81
C ILE A 239 -1.00 6.50 -19.11
N GLY A 240 -0.80 6.97 -20.34
CA GLY A 240 -1.39 8.22 -20.84
C GLY A 240 -2.89 8.08 -21.12
N ASN A 241 -3.64 9.18 -21.00
CA ASN A 241 -5.05 9.28 -21.34
C ASN A 241 -5.94 8.17 -20.77
N ALA A 242 -5.65 7.70 -19.54
CA ALA A 242 -6.30 6.54 -18.94
C ALA A 242 -7.83 6.62 -18.97
N LYS A 243 -8.42 7.81 -18.79
CA LYS A 243 -9.88 7.98 -18.85
C LYS A 243 -10.46 7.74 -20.25
N GLU A 244 -9.77 8.11 -21.31
CA GLU A 244 -10.24 7.86 -22.69
C GLU A 244 -10.10 6.39 -23.04
N ARG A 245 -9.01 5.77 -22.61
CA ARG A 245 -8.74 4.34 -22.85
C ARG A 245 -9.73 3.44 -22.10
N PHE A 246 -9.99 3.71 -20.83
CA PHE A 246 -10.73 2.81 -19.95
C PHE A 246 -12.14 3.32 -19.57
N GLY A 247 -12.39 4.61 -19.61
CA GLY A 247 -13.65 5.19 -19.18
C GLY A 247 -14.88 4.73 -19.99
N LYS A 248 -14.70 4.25 -21.22
CA LYS A 248 -15.75 3.65 -22.05
C LYS A 248 -15.97 2.18 -21.72
N LYS A 249 -14.89 1.44 -21.43
CA LYS A 249 -14.96 0.03 -21.01
C LYS A 249 -15.69 -0.12 -19.68
N SER A 250 -15.38 0.74 -18.70
CA SER A 250 -16.03 0.70 -17.38
C SER A 250 -17.55 0.92 -17.49
N LYS A 251 -18.01 1.79 -18.40
CA LYS A 251 -19.45 1.98 -18.65
C LYS A 251 -20.11 0.77 -19.28
N ALA A 252 -19.43 0.08 -20.20
CA ALA A 252 -19.94 -1.14 -20.83
C ALA A 252 -20.04 -2.30 -19.83
N VAL A 253 -19.03 -2.47 -18.97
CA VAL A 253 -19.01 -3.47 -17.91
C VAL A 253 -20.07 -3.20 -16.84
N GLU A 254 -20.24 -1.93 -16.43
CA GLU A 254 -21.28 -1.53 -15.47
C GLU A 254 -22.69 -1.80 -16.04
N LYS A 255 -22.92 -1.49 -17.32
CA LYS A 255 -24.17 -1.79 -18.01
C LYS A 255 -24.40 -3.29 -18.17
N ALA A 256 -23.35 -4.08 -18.46
CA ALA A 256 -23.44 -5.54 -18.51
C ALA A 256 -23.74 -6.15 -17.13
N LYS A 257 -23.12 -5.65 -16.06
CA LYS A 257 -23.41 -6.06 -14.67
C LYS A 257 -24.85 -5.72 -14.26
N GLU A 258 -25.36 -4.54 -14.62
CA GLU A 258 -26.77 -4.19 -14.41
C GLU A 258 -27.72 -5.13 -15.18
N MET A 259 -27.42 -5.46 -16.43
CA MET A 259 -28.21 -6.41 -17.22
C MET A 259 -28.16 -7.82 -16.62
N CYS A 260 -27.01 -8.30 -16.17
CA CYS A 260 -26.89 -9.59 -15.52
C CYS A 260 -27.65 -9.66 -14.18
N SER A 261 -27.66 -8.57 -13.38
CA SER A 261 -28.43 -8.54 -12.13
C SER A 261 -29.95 -8.61 -12.40
N HIS A 262 -30.46 -7.91 -13.42
CA HIS A 262 -31.84 -8.02 -13.82
C HIS A 262 -32.23 -9.45 -14.24
N ILE A 263 -31.40 -10.12 -15.04
CA ILE A 263 -31.63 -11.50 -15.46
C ILE A 263 -31.64 -12.45 -14.25
N VAL A 264 -30.73 -12.26 -13.30
CA VAL A 264 -30.69 -13.08 -12.09
C VAL A 264 -31.94 -12.89 -11.22
N ASP A 265 -32.46 -11.66 -11.14
CA ASP A 265 -33.66 -11.37 -10.38
C ASP A 265 -34.91 -11.92 -11.09
N GLU A 266 -35.02 -11.81 -12.41
CA GLU A 266 -36.09 -12.46 -13.22
C GLU A 266 -36.07 -13.95 -13.07
N VAL A 267 -34.88 -14.61 -13.08
CA VAL A 267 -34.75 -16.07 -12.88
C VAL A 267 -35.17 -16.47 -11.46
N LYS A 268 -34.89 -15.70 -10.44
CA LYS A 268 -35.35 -15.95 -9.07
C LYS A 268 -36.87 -15.87 -8.96
N ASP A 269 -37.48 -14.88 -9.60
CA ASP A 269 -38.93 -14.71 -9.61
C ASP A 269 -39.63 -15.90 -10.33
N VAL A 270 -39.08 -16.38 -11.45
CA VAL A 270 -39.59 -17.58 -12.15
C VAL A 270 -39.39 -18.81 -11.29
N CYS A 271 -38.25 -18.96 -10.61
CA CYS A 271 -38.04 -20.12 -9.71
C CYS A 271 -38.98 -20.12 -8.52
N SER A 272 -39.28 -18.94 -7.92
CA SER A 272 -40.25 -18.86 -6.85
C SER A 272 -41.67 -19.17 -7.31
N TYR A 273 -42.05 -18.64 -8.49
CA TYR A 273 -43.37 -18.97 -9.10
C TYR A 273 -43.54 -20.46 -9.43
N VAL A 274 -42.49 -21.15 -9.88
CA VAL A 274 -42.50 -22.58 -10.13
C VAL A 274 -42.59 -23.39 -8.84
N SER A 275 -41.87 -22.98 -7.77
CA SER A 275 -41.92 -23.65 -6.47
C SER A 275 -43.30 -23.53 -5.81
N ASP A 276 -43.94 -22.35 -5.89
CA ASP A 276 -45.26 -22.12 -5.32
C ASP A 276 -46.38 -22.90 -6.07
N ASN A 277 -46.24 -23.08 -7.40
CA ASN A 277 -47.20 -23.83 -8.20
C ASN A 277 -46.98 -25.35 -8.18
N THR A 278 -45.80 -25.85 -7.85
CA THR A 278 -45.53 -27.28 -7.70
C THR A 278 -45.89 -27.81 -6.33
N CYS A 279 -45.82 -26.97 -5.28
CA CYS A 279 -46.22 -27.35 -3.91
C CYS A 279 -47.75 -27.52 -3.76
N GLY A 280 -48.56 -26.92 -4.63
CA GLY A 280 -50.03 -27.05 -4.62
C GLY A 280 -50.61 -28.33 -5.25
N LYS A 281 -49.86 -29.12 -6.02
CA LYS A 281 -50.36 -30.26 -6.77
C LYS A 281 -50.09 -31.64 -6.14
N HIS A 282 -49.38 -31.72 -5.02
CA HIS A 282 -49.11 -33.02 -4.36
C HIS A 282 -49.93 -33.29 -3.09
N ARG A 283 -51.09 -32.63 -2.91
CA ARG A 283 -51.98 -32.88 -1.77
C ARG A 283 -53.30 -33.56 -2.14
N ALA A 284 -53.33 -34.36 -3.15
CA ALA A 284 -54.49 -35.21 -3.43
C ALA A 284 -54.04 -36.53 -4.08
N LEU A 285 -53.82 -37.53 -3.23
CA LEU A 285 -54.03 -38.98 -3.54
C LEU A 285 -53.34 -39.84 -2.46
N VAL A 286 -53.93 -39.91 -1.29
CA VAL A 286 -53.72 -41.06 -0.38
C VAL A 286 -55.04 -41.83 -0.39
N PRO A 287 -55.10 -43.05 -0.96
CA PRO A 287 -56.30 -43.88 -0.84
C PRO A 287 -56.42 -44.38 0.60
N GLN A 288 -57.55 -44.10 1.25
CA GLN A 288 -57.93 -44.76 2.49
C GLN A 288 -58.17 -46.23 2.20
N VAL A 289 -57.30 -47.08 2.76
CA VAL A 289 -57.61 -48.50 2.90
C VAL A 289 -58.44 -48.68 4.15
N THR A 290 -59.72 -49.03 3.96
CA THR A 290 -60.65 -49.43 4.99
C THR A 290 -60.26 -50.76 5.59
N ARG A 291 -60.26 -50.77 6.92
CA ARG A 291 -60.78 -51.89 7.73
C ARG A 291 -61.53 -51.35 8.90
#